data_3255ee889aa007e16d6eec583d3c1141
#
_entry.id   3255ee889aa007e16d6eec583d3c1141
#
_cell.length_a   1.000
_cell.length_b   1.000
_cell.length_c   1.000
_cell.angle_alpha   90.00
_cell.angle_beta   90.00
_cell.angle_gamma   90.00
#
_symmetry.space_group_name_H-M   'P 1'
#
loop_
_entity.id
_entity.type
_entity.pdbx_description
1 polymer ?
#
loop_
_entity_poly.entity_id
_entity_poly.type
_entity_poly.pdbx_seq_one_letter_code
_entity_poly.pdbx_strand_id
1 'polypeptide(L)'
;MANNSKRLMALDILRGITVAGMLLVNNPGSWGSLYAPLGHAEWTGLTPTDLVFPFFIFCMGVAMFFSLKKFNFTMSKTLAVKMIRRTVLLFIIGWAVQWFSHLMYGMFRDGKSFAEAANNLDSIRYLGVFQRLALVYFFGTLCATLIKYRFIPLVIAGILAVYALILGMGNGYEFSTDNIIAVIDNAVLGPNHMYHEGYNGMSVAFDPEGILSTLPCIAHTLIGFMVGGVILKHKDNSYRVGRLLLIGFIFILVGWLLSYGIPCGKKMWSSTFVLLTCGLAMSVLALLIYVIDMKGHSKWCYFFEAFGVNPLSLYVLGSLFAIVFGSVIITTSDDYVKGDAEKAVALYTKLATDSLPQAQNNLAIAYYTGSGVEENKDEAVKLLKAAAADSSMVKARYNLALAYMQDDDAINDQEILPLLTEAADSSIANAQYNLALCYDFGKFGIATDHVKAAYYYMEASKHGMRRAQAAVNLCYADTLGVTAELKYDDIFLPAMQKCGAFDGDSLSAAQTSFNEAVAVAAGSGERNSIKGALYDMYKSITLSDKMASCLYAILFVLFNWIFGYILHKKNIIIKL
;
A
#
# COMPACT_ATOMS: atom_id res chain seq x y z
N MET A 1 -33.67 35.74 6.68
CA MET A 1 -33.81 34.28 6.47
C MET A 1 -33.22 33.94 5.10
N ALA A 2 -31.98 33.46 5.08
CA ALA A 2 -31.27 33.15 3.84
C ALA A 2 -31.93 31.96 3.17
N ASN A 3 -32.19 32.11 1.88
CA ASN A 3 -32.81 31.12 0.97
C ASN A 3 -31.91 29.87 0.89
N ASN A 4 -32.07 28.94 1.83
CA ASN A 4 -31.44 27.64 1.82
C ASN A 4 -32.10 26.82 0.70
N SER A 5 -31.54 26.91 -0.50
CA SER A 5 -31.79 25.87 -1.51
C SER A 5 -31.42 24.54 -0.81
N LYS A 6 -32.41 23.70 -0.53
CA LYS A 6 -32.24 22.46 0.24
C LYS A 6 -31.06 21.68 -0.34
N ARG A 7 -29.94 21.74 0.35
CA ARG A 7 -28.73 20.96 0.07
C ARG A 7 -29.11 19.49 0.22
N LEU A 8 -28.76 18.64 -0.75
CA LEU A 8 -29.11 17.23 -0.68
C LEU A 8 -28.23 16.57 0.38
N MET A 9 -28.82 16.29 1.54
CA MET A 9 -28.10 15.75 2.71
C MET A 9 -27.47 14.40 2.39
N ALA A 10 -28.18 13.52 1.67
CA ALA A 10 -27.66 12.22 1.25
C ALA A 10 -26.33 12.30 0.49
N LEU A 11 -26.13 13.32 -0.36
CA LEU A 11 -24.86 13.50 -1.09
C LEU A 11 -23.72 13.93 -0.16
N ASP A 12 -23.99 14.80 0.81
CA ASP A 12 -22.97 15.23 1.78
C ASP A 12 -22.58 14.05 2.68
N ILE A 13 -23.54 13.21 3.07
CA ILE A 13 -23.29 12.00 3.85
C ILE A 13 -22.49 10.98 3.04
N LEU A 14 -22.85 10.72 1.78
CA LEU A 14 -22.06 9.81 0.93
C LEU A 14 -20.60 10.28 0.82
N ARG A 15 -20.39 11.57 0.62
CA ARG A 15 -19.06 12.18 0.56
C ARG A 15 -18.31 12.06 1.89
N GLY A 16 -19.02 12.22 3.02
CA GLY A 16 -18.47 12.02 4.36
C GLY A 16 -18.08 10.56 4.62
N ILE A 17 -18.91 9.62 4.20
CA ILE A 17 -18.58 8.17 4.25
C ILE A 17 -17.31 7.89 3.46
N THR A 18 -17.16 8.45 2.26
CA THR A 18 -15.95 8.23 1.45
C THR A 18 -14.70 8.80 2.09
N VAL A 19 -14.74 10.00 2.69
CA VAL A 19 -13.58 10.59 3.37
C VAL A 19 -13.21 9.80 4.62
N ALA A 20 -14.19 9.44 5.45
CA ALA A 20 -13.95 8.61 6.62
C ALA A 20 -13.38 7.23 6.21
N GLY A 21 -13.93 6.64 5.13
CA GLY A 21 -13.41 5.42 4.53
C GLY A 21 -11.96 5.55 4.04
N MET A 22 -11.62 6.64 3.32
CA MET A 22 -10.24 6.89 2.88
C MET A 22 -9.27 6.99 4.06
N LEU A 23 -9.66 7.68 5.14
CA LEU A 23 -8.83 7.76 6.34
C LEU A 23 -8.65 6.40 7.01
N LEU A 24 -9.71 5.58 7.03
CA LEU A 24 -9.68 4.24 7.61
C LEU A 24 -8.73 3.31 6.84
N VAL A 25 -8.90 3.21 5.53
CA VAL A 25 -8.18 2.22 4.71
C VAL A 25 -6.75 2.62 4.38
N ASN A 26 -6.44 3.92 4.37
CA ASN A 26 -5.10 4.41 4.09
C ASN A 26 -4.20 4.51 5.35
N ASN A 27 -4.76 4.28 6.54
CA ASN A 27 -4.03 4.39 7.79
C ASN A 27 -4.22 3.16 8.69
N PRO A 28 -3.92 1.96 8.24
CA PRO A 28 -3.91 0.78 9.11
C PRO A 28 -2.78 0.90 10.14
N GLY A 29 -2.94 0.25 11.27
CA GLY A 29 -1.85 0.13 12.25
C GLY A 29 -0.64 -0.57 11.63
N SER A 30 -0.87 -1.69 10.94
CA SER A 30 0.14 -2.44 10.19
C SER A 30 -0.41 -2.86 8.82
N TRP A 31 0.37 -2.66 7.77
CA TRP A 31 0.02 -3.09 6.42
C TRP A 31 0.10 -4.61 6.23
N GLY A 32 0.93 -5.29 7.03
CA GLY A 32 1.01 -6.76 7.04
C GLY A 32 -0.14 -7.46 7.76
N SER A 33 -0.96 -6.71 8.53
CA SER A 33 -2.01 -7.26 9.38
C SER A 33 -3.36 -6.59 9.08
N LEU A 34 -3.93 -6.91 7.91
CA LEU A 34 -5.21 -6.38 7.45
C LEU A 34 -6.29 -7.46 7.39
N TYR A 35 -7.53 -7.06 7.68
CA TYR A 35 -8.68 -7.85 7.24
C TYR A 35 -8.86 -7.70 5.73
N ALA A 36 -9.16 -8.79 5.03
CA ALA A 36 -9.29 -8.81 3.57
C ALA A 36 -10.18 -7.70 2.98
N PRO A 37 -11.35 -7.34 3.56
CA PRO A 37 -12.16 -6.24 3.05
C PRO A 37 -11.52 -4.84 3.17
N LEU A 38 -10.51 -4.67 4.05
CA LEU A 38 -9.79 -3.41 4.25
C LEU A 38 -8.50 -3.32 3.42
N GLY A 39 -8.13 -4.41 2.72
CA GLY A 39 -7.05 -4.43 1.75
C GLY A 39 -7.54 -4.07 0.35
N HIS A 40 -6.65 -3.56 -0.49
CA HIS A 40 -6.90 -3.40 -1.93
C HIS A 40 -6.82 -4.75 -2.64
N ALA A 41 -7.55 -4.90 -3.76
CA ALA A 41 -7.29 -5.98 -4.69
C ALA A 41 -5.84 -5.88 -5.21
N GLU A 42 -5.16 -7.03 -5.30
CA GLU A 42 -3.73 -7.06 -5.65
C GLU A 42 -3.48 -6.49 -7.05
N TRP A 43 -4.14 -6.99 -8.08
CA TRP A 43 -4.06 -6.46 -9.44
C TRP A 43 -5.45 -6.34 -10.07
N THR A 44 -6.18 -7.44 -10.17
CA THR A 44 -7.55 -7.50 -10.65
C THR A 44 -8.52 -7.80 -9.50
N GLY A 45 -9.76 -7.38 -9.64
CA GLY A 45 -10.80 -7.57 -8.62
C GLY A 45 -11.32 -6.26 -8.05
N LEU A 46 -12.21 -6.38 -7.08
CA LEU A 46 -12.88 -5.27 -6.42
C LEU A 46 -13.13 -5.60 -4.96
N THR A 47 -12.51 -4.86 -4.06
CA THR A 47 -12.76 -4.94 -2.62
C THR A 47 -13.57 -3.73 -2.14
N PRO A 48 -14.17 -3.75 -0.95
CA PRO A 48 -14.82 -2.57 -0.37
C PRO A 48 -13.89 -1.35 -0.28
N THR A 49 -12.60 -1.57 0.00
CA THR A 49 -11.57 -0.53 0.03
C THR A 49 -11.40 0.16 -1.34
N ASP A 50 -11.56 -0.57 -2.43
CA ASP A 50 -11.43 -0.03 -3.79
C ASP A 50 -12.59 0.87 -4.20
N LEU A 51 -13.71 0.87 -3.47
CA LEU A 51 -14.87 1.73 -3.74
C LEU A 51 -14.69 3.17 -3.24
N VAL A 52 -13.81 3.39 -2.27
CA VAL A 52 -13.78 4.65 -1.51
C VAL A 52 -13.40 5.84 -2.40
N PHE A 53 -12.31 5.74 -3.13
CA PHE A 53 -11.85 6.82 -4.01
C PHE A 53 -12.73 7.02 -5.26
N PRO A 54 -13.19 5.98 -5.97
CA PRO A 54 -14.19 6.13 -7.04
C PRO A 54 -15.47 6.82 -6.60
N PHE A 55 -16.00 6.47 -5.45
CA PHE A 55 -17.19 7.12 -4.90
C PHE A 55 -16.98 8.61 -4.64
N PHE A 56 -15.77 8.98 -4.18
CA PHE A 56 -15.41 10.39 -4.00
C PHE A 56 -15.38 11.15 -5.35
N ILE A 57 -14.80 10.55 -6.39
CA ILE A 57 -14.79 11.11 -7.76
C ILE A 57 -16.22 11.23 -8.30
N PHE A 58 -17.04 10.22 -8.10
CA PHE A 58 -18.46 10.25 -8.46
C PHE A 58 -19.21 11.41 -7.77
N CYS A 59 -19.05 11.57 -6.45
CA CYS A 59 -19.62 12.68 -5.68
C CYS A 59 -19.12 14.04 -6.16
N MET A 60 -17.85 14.14 -6.58
CA MET A 60 -17.29 15.35 -7.17
C MET A 60 -18.01 15.68 -8.49
N GLY A 61 -18.28 14.70 -9.33
CA GLY A 61 -19.06 14.86 -10.56
C GLY A 61 -20.48 15.36 -10.29
N VAL A 62 -21.19 14.77 -9.33
CA VAL A 62 -22.53 15.21 -8.92
C VAL A 62 -22.49 16.67 -8.44
N ALA A 63 -21.54 17.03 -7.59
CA ALA A 63 -21.37 18.39 -7.07
C ALA A 63 -20.98 19.39 -8.18
N MET A 64 -20.23 18.95 -9.20
CA MET A 64 -19.86 19.73 -10.36
C MET A 64 -21.11 20.19 -11.14
N PHE A 65 -22.11 19.32 -11.32
CA PHE A 65 -23.38 19.70 -11.97
C PHE A 65 -24.06 20.86 -11.24
N PHE A 66 -24.17 20.79 -9.91
CA PHE A 66 -24.78 21.88 -9.11
C PHE A 66 -23.97 23.19 -9.18
N SER A 67 -22.66 23.08 -9.24
CA SER A 67 -21.77 24.25 -9.36
C SER A 67 -21.89 24.91 -10.75
N LEU A 68 -21.88 24.11 -11.83
CA LEU A 68 -21.93 24.62 -13.22
C LEU A 68 -23.31 25.16 -13.60
N LYS A 69 -24.37 24.71 -12.96
CA LYS A 69 -25.71 25.31 -13.14
C LYS A 69 -25.71 26.83 -12.89
N LYS A 70 -24.90 27.33 -11.93
CA LYS A 70 -24.77 28.77 -11.63
C LYS A 70 -24.17 29.55 -12.78
N PHE A 71 -23.50 28.88 -13.72
CA PHE A 71 -22.86 29.42 -14.92
C PHE A 71 -23.60 29.03 -16.19
N ASN A 72 -24.85 28.51 -16.07
CA ASN A 72 -25.65 28.03 -17.19
C ASN A 72 -24.92 27.01 -18.10
N PHE A 73 -23.99 26.21 -17.51
CA PHE A 73 -23.17 25.23 -18.21
C PHE A 73 -22.35 25.82 -19.38
N THR A 74 -22.03 27.09 -19.33
CA THR A 74 -21.23 27.78 -20.35
C THR A 74 -19.89 28.25 -19.75
N MET A 75 -18.84 28.15 -20.57
CA MET A 75 -17.52 28.64 -20.17
C MET A 75 -17.51 30.16 -20.18
N SER A 76 -17.24 30.76 -19.03
CA SER A 76 -17.03 32.19 -18.86
C SER A 76 -15.64 32.46 -18.29
N LYS A 77 -15.12 33.69 -18.43
CA LYS A 77 -13.82 34.09 -17.85
C LYS A 77 -13.79 33.79 -16.34
N THR A 78 -14.87 34.09 -15.62
CA THR A 78 -14.98 33.83 -14.17
C THR A 78 -14.92 32.34 -13.86
N LEU A 79 -15.57 31.48 -14.65
CA LEU A 79 -15.54 30.04 -14.47
C LEU A 79 -14.14 29.49 -14.81
N ALA A 80 -13.53 29.96 -15.90
CA ALA A 80 -12.18 29.55 -16.31
C ALA A 80 -11.14 29.87 -15.22
N VAL A 81 -11.14 31.09 -14.68
CA VAL A 81 -10.24 31.48 -13.59
C VAL A 81 -10.47 30.61 -12.34
N LYS A 82 -11.73 30.36 -11.98
CA LYS A 82 -12.07 29.49 -10.85
C LYS A 82 -11.59 28.05 -11.07
N MET A 83 -11.77 27.51 -12.26
CA MET A 83 -11.34 26.16 -12.65
C MET A 83 -9.81 26.05 -12.57
N ILE A 84 -9.08 26.97 -13.20
CA ILE A 84 -7.61 26.97 -13.20
C ILE A 84 -7.07 27.12 -11.77
N ARG A 85 -7.58 28.10 -11.01
CA ARG A 85 -7.16 28.32 -9.61
C ARG A 85 -7.32 27.07 -8.77
N ARG A 86 -8.47 26.38 -8.88
CA ARG A 86 -8.71 25.16 -8.12
C ARG A 86 -7.79 24.02 -8.54
N THR A 87 -7.57 23.86 -9.84
CA THR A 87 -6.64 22.86 -10.39
C THR A 87 -5.22 23.09 -9.86
N VAL A 88 -4.70 24.31 -9.97
CA VAL A 88 -3.36 24.68 -9.49
C VAL A 88 -3.23 24.47 -7.98
N LEU A 89 -4.23 24.90 -7.19
CA LEU A 89 -4.22 24.71 -5.73
C LEU A 89 -4.17 23.23 -5.35
N LEU A 90 -4.90 22.36 -6.04
CA LEU A 90 -4.87 20.91 -5.78
C LEU A 90 -3.50 20.30 -6.12
N PHE A 91 -2.86 20.73 -7.21
CA PHE A 91 -1.49 20.31 -7.54
C PHE A 91 -0.51 20.71 -6.45
N ILE A 92 -0.54 21.99 -6.04
CA ILE A 92 0.36 22.52 -4.99
C ILE A 92 0.13 21.79 -3.67
N ILE A 93 -1.13 21.56 -3.26
CA ILE A 93 -1.45 20.84 -2.02
C ILE A 93 -0.88 19.40 -2.09
N GLY A 94 -1.06 18.71 -3.21
CA GLY A 94 -0.56 17.33 -3.36
C GLY A 94 0.97 17.27 -3.26
N TRP A 95 1.69 18.18 -3.94
CA TRP A 95 3.15 18.26 -3.85
C TRP A 95 3.62 18.71 -2.46
N ALA A 96 2.92 19.64 -1.82
CA ALA A 96 3.25 20.09 -0.47
C ALA A 96 3.11 18.97 0.56
N VAL A 97 2.07 18.13 0.46
CA VAL A 97 1.90 16.96 1.34
C VAL A 97 3.02 15.95 1.13
N GLN A 98 3.42 15.69 -0.11
CA GLN A 98 4.54 14.78 -0.40
C GLN A 98 5.88 15.35 0.08
N TRP A 99 6.16 16.62 -0.22
CA TRP A 99 7.35 17.30 0.28
C TRP A 99 7.41 17.26 1.81
N PHE A 100 6.29 17.53 2.48
CA PHE A 100 6.20 17.41 3.93
C PHE A 100 6.47 15.99 4.43
N SER A 101 6.03 14.98 3.69
CA SER A 101 6.35 13.59 4.00
C SER A 101 7.86 13.33 3.92
N HIS A 102 8.51 13.71 2.80
CA HIS A 102 9.95 13.55 2.63
C HIS A 102 10.75 14.31 3.72
N LEU A 103 10.31 15.52 4.05
CA LEU A 103 10.91 16.31 5.12
C LEU A 103 10.83 15.58 6.46
N MET A 104 9.62 15.17 6.86
CA MET A 104 9.39 14.56 8.17
C MET A 104 10.08 13.20 8.31
N TYR A 105 9.98 12.33 7.30
CA TYR A 105 10.68 11.05 7.32
C TYR A 105 12.20 11.24 7.26
N GLY A 106 12.71 12.13 6.41
CA GLY A 106 14.13 12.45 6.32
C GLY A 106 14.72 12.93 7.63
N MET A 107 14.03 13.85 8.32
CA MET A 107 14.52 14.39 9.60
C MET A 107 14.41 13.39 10.75
N PHE A 108 13.25 12.78 10.94
CA PHE A 108 12.97 12.01 12.16
C PHE A 108 13.32 10.52 12.04
N ARG A 109 13.33 9.97 10.83
CA ARG A 109 13.61 8.55 10.60
C ARG A 109 15.02 8.32 10.07
N ASP A 110 15.43 9.13 9.07
CA ASP A 110 16.73 8.96 8.41
C ASP A 110 17.84 9.79 9.08
N GLY A 111 17.49 10.66 10.05
CA GLY A 111 18.43 11.50 10.79
C GLY A 111 19.11 12.60 9.95
N LYS A 112 18.51 12.97 8.81
CA LYS A 112 19.02 14.04 7.94
C LYS A 112 18.82 15.41 8.56
N SER A 113 19.68 16.37 8.23
CA SER A 113 19.46 17.77 8.57
C SER A 113 18.20 18.31 7.85
N PHE A 114 17.63 19.40 8.38
CA PHE A 114 16.48 20.05 7.73
C PHE A 114 16.77 20.42 6.28
N ALA A 115 17.97 20.96 5.99
CA ALA A 115 18.35 21.37 4.65
C ALA A 115 18.45 20.18 3.67
N GLU A 116 19.02 19.07 4.10
CA GLU A 116 19.14 17.85 3.29
C GLU A 116 17.76 17.21 3.05
N ALA A 117 16.92 17.12 4.09
CA ALA A 117 15.58 16.56 3.98
C ALA A 117 14.66 17.42 3.12
N ALA A 118 14.76 18.76 3.23
CA ALA A 118 13.94 19.72 2.47
C ALA A 118 14.32 19.76 0.97
N ASN A 119 15.59 19.53 0.64
CA ASN A 119 16.10 19.58 -0.73
C ASN A 119 15.97 18.23 -1.48
N ASN A 120 15.47 17.19 -0.84
CA ASN A 120 15.27 15.89 -1.48
C ASN A 120 14.01 15.91 -2.37
N LEU A 121 14.15 16.52 -3.57
CA LEU A 121 13.07 16.65 -4.54
C LEU A 121 13.12 15.61 -5.67
N ASP A 122 14.22 14.88 -5.78
CA ASP A 122 14.52 13.98 -6.91
C ASP A 122 13.58 12.76 -7.00
N SER A 123 12.88 12.45 -5.91
CA SER A 123 11.94 11.33 -5.81
C SER A 123 10.50 11.77 -5.54
N ILE A 124 10.18 13.06 -5.71
CA ILE A 124 8.79 13.53 -5.55
C ILE A 124 7.94 12.96 -6.67
N ARG A 125 6.88 12.24 -6.30
CA ARG A 125 5.87 11.72 -7.23
C ARG A 125 5.07 12.88 -7.85
N TYR A 126 5.06 12.98 -9.18
CA TYR A 126 4.40 14.11 -9.87
C TYR A 126 2.89 14.00 -9.87
N LEU A 127 2.35 12.80 -10.00
CA LEU A 127 0.91 12.55 -9.98
C LEU A 127 0.54 11.67 -8.77
N GLY A 128 -0.50 12.06 -8.09
CA GLY A 128 -1.09 11.35 -6.96
C GLY A 128 -2.57 11.68 -6.85
N VAL A 129 -3.20 11.31 -5.76
CA VAL A 129 -4.65 11.47 -5.56
C VAL A 129 -5.13 12.92 -5.77
N PHE A 130 -4.41 13.92 -5.27
CA PHE A 130 -4.79 15.34 -5.41
C PHE A 130 -4.66 15.83 -6.84
N GLN A 131 -3.58 15.45 -7.53
CA GLN A 131 -3.34 15.82 -8.91
C GLN A 131 -4.36 15.14 -9.83
N ARG A 132 -4.70 13.88 -9.58
CA ARG A 132 -5.77 13.19 -10.29
C ARG A 132 -7.10 13.93 -10.11
N LEU A 133 -7.48 14.30 -8.89
CA LEU A 133 -8.69 15.10 -8.63
C LEU A 133 -8.67 16.43 -9.39
N ALA A 134 -7.50 17.07 -9.45
CA ALA A 134 -7.33 18.33 -10.19
C ALA A 134 -7.57 18.14 -11.70
N LEU A 135 -6.93 17.14 -12.31
CA LEU A 135 -7.05 16.85 -13.75
C LEU A 135 -8.48 16.45 -14.10
N VAL A 136 -9.07 15.56 -13.32
CA VAL A 136 -10.44 15.06 -13.57
C VAL A 136 -11.47 16.19 -13.39
N TYR A 137 -11.27 17.08 -12.42
CA TYR A 137 -12.10 18.28 -12.25
C TYR A 137 -11.94 19.23 -13.45
N PHE A 138 -10.70 19.48 -13.88
CA PHE A 138 -10.41 20.37 -15.00
C PHE A 138 -11.03 19.87 -16.30
N PHE A 139 -10.67 18.66 -16.74
CA PHE A 139 -11.17 18.10 -18.00
C PHE A 139 -12.67 17.77 -17.95
N GLY A 140 -13.18 17.30 -16.78
CA GLY A 140 -14.61 17.09 -16.58
C GLY A 140 -15.41 18.39 -16.72
N THR A 141 -14.92 19.51 -16.13
CA THR A 141 -15.55 20.83 -16.28
C THR A 141 -15.49 21.30 -17.73
N LEU A 142 -14.35 21.10 -18.40
CA LEU A 142 -14.18 21.46 -19.79
C LEU A 142 -15.17 20.71 -20.68
N CYS A 143 -15.26 19.39 -20.55
CA CYS A 143 -16.24 18.57 -21.28
C CYS A 143 -17.70 19.02 -20.99
N ALA A 144 -18.03 19.25 -19.71
CA ALA A 144 -19.37 19.63 -19.29
C ALA A 144 -19.81 21.02 -19.80
N THR A 145 -18.87 21.90 -20.15
CA THR A 145 -19.16 23.26 -20.63
C THR A 145 -19.03 23.43 -22.15
N LEU A 146 -18.20 22.64 -22.81
CA LEU A 146 -17.98 22.70 -24.25
C LEU A 146 -18.87 21.74 -25.04
N ILE A 147 -19.29 20.63 -24.41
CA ILE A 147 -20.08 19.59 -25.06
C ILE A 147 -21.55 19.74 -24.65
N LYS A 148 -22.45 19.75 -25.63
CA LYS A 148 -23.89 19.79 -25.34
C LYS A 148 -24.28 18.57 -24.48
N TYR A 149 -25.05 18.81 -23.43
CA TYR A 149 -25.43 17.81 -22.42
C TYR A 149 -25.90 16.47 -22.99
N ARG A 150 -26.65 16.51 -24.10
CA ARG A 150 -27.18 15.31 -24.80
C ARG A 150 -26.09 14.39 -25.37
N PHE A 151 -24.89 14.91 -25.62
CA PHE A 151 -23.76 14.14 -26.18
C PHE A 151 -22.79 13.63 -25.11
N ILE A 152 -22.93 14.05 -23.86
CA ILE A 152 -22.06 13.59 -22.75
C ILE A 152 -22.09 12.06 -22.60
N PRO A 153 -23.25 11.35 -22.70
CA PRO A 153 -23.26 9.89 -22.65
C PRO A 153 -22.41 9.24 -23.75
N LEU A 154 -22.42 9.83 -24.96
CA LEU A 154 -21.60 9.34 -26.08
C LEU A 154 -20.11 9.54 -25.83
N VAL A 155 -19.74 10.69 -25.23
CA VAL A 155 -18.35 10.96 -24.83
C VAL A 155 -17.88 9.97 -23.76
N ILE A 156 -18.71 9.69 -22.75
CA ILE A 156 -18.42 8.68 -21.72
C ILE A 156 -18.19 7.31 -22.38
N ALA A 157 -19.12 6.86 -23.22
CA ALA A 157 -18.99 5.58 -23.92
C ALA A 157 -17.74 5.53 -24.81
N GLY A 158 -17.47 6.63 -25.55
CA GLY A 158 -16.28 6.76 -26.39
C GLY A 158 -14.97 6.67 -25.60
N ILE A 159 -14.87 7.39 -24.47
CA ILE A 159 -13.69 7.34 -23.60
C ILE A 159 -13.47 5.92 -23.08
N LEU A 160 -14.52 5.27 -22.55
CA LEU A 160 -14.41 3.93 -21.99
C LEU A 160 -14.07 2.88 -23.06
N ALA A 161 -14.66 2.99 -24.26
CA ALA A 161 -14.37 2.08 -25.36
C ALA A 161 -12.92 2.24 -25.88
N VAL A 162 -12.50 3.49 -26.16
CA VAL A 162 -11.14 3.79 -26.63
C VAL A 162 -10.11 3.37 -25.58
N TYR A 163 -10.36 3.64 -24.32
CA TYR A 163 -9.46 3.23 -23.24
C TYR A 163 -9.34 1.69 -23.13
N ALA A 164 -10.46 0.96 -23.22
CA ALA A 164 -10.43 -0.49 -23.23
C ALA A 164 -9.64 -1.06 -24.41
N LEU A 165 -9.75 -0.43 -25.61
CA LEU A 165 -8.97 -0.81 -26.77
C LEU A 165 -7.49 -0.53 -26.58
N ILE A 166 -7.11 0.63 -26.03
CA ILE A 166 -5.70 0.96 -25.73
C ILE A 166 -5.11 -0.07 -24.77
N LEU A 167 -5.83 -0.42 -23.70
CA LEU A 167 -5.35 -1.43 -22.76
C LEU A 167 -5.23 -2.82 -23.40
N GLY A 168 -6.23 -3.21 -24.21
CA GLY A 168 -6.22 -4.51 -24.89
C GLY A 168 -5.09 -4.66 -25.92
N MET A 169 -4.76 -3.58 -26.64
CA MET A 169 -3.69 -3.59 -27.63
C MET A 169 -2.29 -3.41 -27.04
N GLY A 170 -2.19 -2.79 -25.87
CA GLY A 170 -0.93 -2.41 -25.24
C GLY A 170 -0.61 -3.20 -23.97
N ASN A 171 -1.07 -4.44 -23.85
CA ASN A 171 -0.85 -5.30 -22.68
C ASN A 171 -1.25 -4.66 -21.33
N GLY A 172 -2.21 -3.70 -21.36
CA GLY A 172 -2.58 -2.89 -20.20
C GLY A 172 -3.32 -3.64 -19.08
N TYR A 173 -3.75 -4.89 -19.32
CA TYR A 173 -4.40 -5.73 -18.31
C TYR A 173 -3.42 -6.63 -17.55
N GLU A 174 -2.21 -6.79 -18.04
CA GLU A 174 -1.15 -7.59 -17.44
C GLU A 174 -0.26 -6.73 -16.53
N PHE A 175 0.26 -7.31 -15.45
CA PHE A 175 1.27 -6.65 -14.63
C PHE A 175 2.65 -6.93 -15.21
N SER A 176 3.18 -5.99 -15.98
CA SER A 176 4.48 -6.13 -16.62
C SER A 176 5.12 -4.76 -16.88
N THR A 177 6.41 -4.75 -17.20
CA THR A 177 7.13 -3.54 -17.64
C THR A 177 6.62 -3.02 -18.98
N ASP A 178 6.04 -3.88 -19.82
CA ASP A 178 5.51 -3.57 -21.14
C ASP A 178 4.04 -3.13 -21.10
N ASN A 179 3.46 -3.02 -19.91
CA ASN A 179 2.12 -2.48 -19.73
C ASN A 179 2.05 -1.06 -20.27
N ILE A 180 1.11 -0.80 -21.19
CA ILE A 180 1.00 0.50 -21.88
C ILE A 180 0.82 1.68 -20.93
N ILE A 181 0.20 1.49 -19.76
CA ILE A 181 0.07 2.53 -18.72
C ILE A 181 1.47 2.85 -18.18
N ALA A 182 2.23 1.82 -17.78
CA ALA A 182 3.59 1.99 -17.28
C ALA A 182 4.50 2.63 -18.34
N VAL A 183 4.43 2.17 -19.58
CA VAL A 183 5.26 2.69 -20.69
C VAL A 183 4.99 4.18 -20.95
N ILE A 184 3.72 4.58 -21.06
CA ILE A 184 3.36 5.99 -21.33
C ILE A 184 3.70 6.87 -20.13
N ASP A 185 3.32 6.44 -18.93
CA ASP A 185 3.56 7.23 -17.73
C ASP A 185 5.06 7.37 -17.45
N ASN A 186 5.85 6.30 -17.67
CA ASN A 186 7.30 6.32 -17.51
C ASN A 186 7.98 7.25 -18.55
N ALA A 187 7.52 7.25 -19.81
CA ALA A 187 8.05 8.11 -20.84
C ALA A 187 7.83 9.61 -20.57
N VAL A 188 6.74 9.96 -19.85
CA VAL A 188 6.37 11.36 -19.58
C VAL A 188 6.82 11.84 -18.21
N LEU A 189 6.71 11.01 -17.19
CA LEU A 189 6.99 11.39 -15.78
C LEU A 189 8.40 11.02 -15.36
N GLY A 190 8.98 9.98 -15.96
CA GLY A 190 10.22 9.35 -15.51
C GLY A 190 10.04 8.41 -14.32
N PRO A 191 10.85 7.35 -14.19
CA PRO A 191 10.67 6.30 -13.20
C PRO A 191 10.80 6.82 -11.76
N ASN A 192 11.64 7.83 -11.51
CA ASN A 192 11.89 8.39 -10.19
C ASN A 192 10.71 9.21 -9.64
N HIS A 193 9.80 9.65 -10.51
CA HIS A 193 8.66 10.51 -10.15
C HIS A 193 7.32 9.79 -10.20
N MET A 194 7.35 8.46 -10.18
CA MET A 194 6.20 7.58 -10.22
C MET A 194 6.12 6.69 -8.99
N TYR A 195 4.96 6.12 -8.76
CA TYR A 195 4.78 5.05 -7.80
C TYR A 195 5.40 3.74 -8.36
N HIS A 196 6.00 2.94 -7.48
CA HIS A 196 6.48 1.61 -7.83
C HIS A 196 5.53 0.58 -7.23
N GLU A 197 4.84 -0.11 -8.12
CA GLU A 197 3.88 -1.15 -7.72
C GLU A 197 4.58 -2.49 -7.63
N GLY A 198 4.25 -3.26 -6.59
CA GLY A 198 4.76 -4.62 -6.41
C GLY A 198 3.65 -5.65 -6.56
N TYR A 199 3.89 -6.69 -7.37
CA TYR A 199 2.98 -7.82 -7.53
C TYR A 199 3.76 -9.08 -7.91
N ASN A 200 3.48 -10.21 -7.25
CA ASN A 200 4.14 -11.50 -7.49
C ASN A 200 5.69 -11.42 -7.51
N GLY A 201 6.27 -10.64 -6.59
CA GLY A 201 7.73 -10.49 -6.49
C GLY A 201 8.36 -9.54 -7.51
N MET A 202 7.62 -9.07 -8.50
CA MET A 202 8.08 -8.04 -9.45
C MET A 202 7.75 -6.64 -8.90
N SER A 203 8.66 -5.68 -9.15
CA SER A 203 8.42 -4.25 -8.92
C SER A 203 8.49 -3.52 -10.24
N VAL A 204 7.44 -2.80 -10.58
CA VAL A 204 7.32 -2.04 -11.83
C VAL A 204 7.06 -0.58 -11.50
N ALA A 205 7.72 0.35 -12.21
CA ALA A 205 7.37 1.76 -12.17
C ALA A 205 5.99 1.93 -12.82
N PHE A 206 4.95 1.84 -12.01
CA PHE A 206 3.56 1.88 -12.41
C PHE A 206 2.78 2.80 -11.48
N ASP A 207 2.19 3.85 -12.03
CA ASP A 207 1.45 4.82 -11.25
C ASP A 207 -0.07 4.60 -11.39
N PRO A 208 -0.77 4.11 -10.33
CA PRO A 208 -2.23 3.97 -10.37
C PRO A 208 -2.95 5.30 -10.63
N GLU A 209 -2.34 6.44 -10.27
CA GLU A 209 -2.82 7.79 -10.53
C GLU A 209 -2.14 8.47 -11.73
N GLY A 210 -1.56 7.70 -12.65
CA GLY A 210 -0.83 8.17 -13.82
C GLY A 210 -1.68 8.92 -14.85
N ILE A 211 -1.04 9.33 -15.95
CA ILE A 211 -1.66 10.15 -16.99
C ILE A 211 -2.73 9.35 -17.74
N LEU A 212 -2.34 8.17 -18.25
CA LEU A 212 -3.23 7.37 -19.09
C LEU A 212 -4.47 6.91 -18.32
N SER A 213 -4.30 6.45 -17.07
CA SER A 213 -5.40 6.00 -16.21
C SER A 213 -6.30 7.16 -15.72
N THR A 214 -5.90 8.42 -15.93
CA THR A 214 -6.77 9.60 -15.69
C THR A 214 -7.90 9.72 -16.72
N LEU A 215 -7.72 9.20 -17.93
CA LEU A 215 -8.74 9.26 -18.98
C LEU A 215 -10.09 8.62 -18.58
N PRO A 216 -10.16 7.35 -18.13
CA PRO A 216 -11.40 6.76 -17.65
C PRO A 216 -11.93 7.42 -16.37
N CYS A 217 -11.09 8.07 -15.54
CA CYS A 217 -11.55 8.85 -14.40
C CYS A 217 -12.35 10.09 -14.83
N ILE A 218 -12.05 10.69 -15.99
CA ILE A 218 -12.87 11.78 -16.55
C ILE A 218 -14.25 11.25 -16.89
N ALA A 219 -14.36 10.10 -17.54
CA ALA A 219 -15.66 9.46 -17.81
C ALA A 219 -16.42 9.16 -16.50
N HIS A 220 -15.72 8.68 -15.47
CA HIS A 220 -16.28 8.44 -14.14
C HIS A 220 -16.92 9.72 -13.55
N THR A 221 -16.21 10.85 -13.61
CA THR A 221 -16.73 12.15 -13.15
C THR A 221 -17.92 12.60 -13.99
N LEU A 222 -17.89 12.41 -15.30
CA LEU A 222 -19.00 12.77 -16.19
C LEU A 222 -20.26 11.92 -15.92
N ILE A 223 -20.11 10.65 -15.52
CA ILE A 223 -21.24 9.84 -15.04
C ILE A 223 -21.85 10.47 -13.78
N GLY A 224 -21.02 10.84 -12.80
CA GLY A 224 -21.49 11.58 -11.62
C GLY A 224 -22.19 12.90 -11.99
N PHE A 225 -21.64 13.65 -12.96
CA PHE A 225 -22.26 14.87 -13.48
C PHE A 225 -23.65 14.61 -14.08
N MET A 226 -23.81 13.55 -14.86
CA MET A 226 -25.13 13.17 -15.41
C MET A 226 -26.14 12.82 -14.31
N VAL A 227 -25.67 12.14 -13.26
CA VAL A 227 -26.48 11.84 -12.06
C VAL A 227 -26.93 13.12 -11.35
N GLY A 228 -26.06 14.14 -11.25
CA GLY A 228 -26.41 15.46 -10.75
C GLY A 228 -27.56 16.08 -11.53
N GLY A 229 -27.59 15.88 -12.85
CA GLY A 229 -28.68 16.28 -13.73
C GLY A 229 -29.99 15.56 -13.43
N VAL A 230 -29.98 14.26 -13.22
CA VAL A 230 -31.15 13.46 -12.83
C VAL A 230 -31.72 13.96 -11.50
N ILE A 231 -30.87 14.16 -10.50
CA ILE A 231 -31.27 14.62 -9.16
C ILE A 231 -31.90 16.01 -9.20
N LEU A 232 -31.35 16.93 -9.99
CA LEU A 232 -31.83 18.30 -10.02
C LEU A 232 -33.10 18.48 -10.85
N LYS A 233 -33.25 17.70 -11.92
CA LYS A 233 -34.35 17.80 -12.85
C LYS A 233 -35.70 17.34 -12.26
N HIS A 234 -35.63 16.41 -11.34
CA HIS A 234 -36.81 15.83 -10.69
C HIS A 234 -36.82 16.16 -9.20
N LYS A 235 -37.93 16.69 -8.68
CA LYS A 235 -38.06 17.05 -7.26
C LYS A 235 -38.56 15.89 -6.41
N ASP A 236 -39.22 14.92 -7.01
CA ASP A 236 -39.74 13.75 -6.31
C ASP A 236 -38.62 12.77 -5.98
N ASN A 237 -38.48 12.45 -4.70
CA ASN A 237 -37.45 11.55 -4.21
C ASN A 237 -37.72 10.09 -4.62
N SER A 238 -38.95 9.66 -4.74
CA SER A 238 -39.30 8.30 -5.20
C SER A 238 -38.81 8.09 -6.63
N TYR A 239 -39.03 9.09 -7.49
CA TYR A 239 -38.53 9.05 -8.87
C TYR A 239 -36.99 9.04 -8.92
N ARG A 240 -36.33 9.88 -8.09
CA ARG A 240 -34.85 9.89 -7.99
C ARG A 240 -34.30 8.51 -7.60
N VAL A 241 -34.85 7.94 -6.53
CA VAL A 241 -34.44 6.61 -6.03
C VAL A 241 -34.66 5.55 -7.10
N GLY A 242 -35.86 5.48 -7.72
CA GLY A 242 -36.15 4.50 -8.76
C GLY A 242 -35.21 4.62 -9.97
N ARG A 243 -34.92 5.85 -10.43
CA ARG A 243 -34.01 6.08 -11.56
C ARG A 243 -32.56 5.74 -11.23
N LEU A 244 -32.08 6.12 -10.04
CA LEU A 244 -30.70 5.82 -9.62
C LEU A 244 -30.49 4.31 -9.44
N LEU A 245 -31.48 3.59 -8.88
CA LEU A 245 -31.40 2.13 -8.75
C LEU A 245 -31.41 1.46 -10.12
N LEU A 246 -32.31 1.89 -11.02
CA LEU A 246 -32.40 1.30 -12.37
C LEU A 246 -31.11 1.52 -13.17
N ILE A 247 -30.61 2.76 -13.23
CA ILE A 247 -29.38 3.08 -13.96
C ILE A 247 -28.18 2.39 -13.28
N GLY A 248 -28.13 2.42 -11.93
CA GLY A 248 -27.09 1.75 -11.16
C GLY A 248 -27.04 0.25 -11.42
N PHE A 249 -28.20 -0.41 -11.45
CA PHE A 249 -28.30 -1.84 -11.77
C PHE A 249 -27.82 -2.14 -13.20
N ILE A 250 -28.21 -1.32 -14.19
CA ILE A 250 -27.75 -1.48 -15.58
C ILE A 250 -26.21 -1.34 -15.65
N PHE A 251 -25.63 -0.36 -14.96
CA PHE A 251 -24.18 -0.17 -14.91
C PHE A 251 -23.46 -1.35 -14.27
N ILE A 252 -23.99 -1.88 -13.16
CA ILE A 252 -23.44 -3.08 -12.49
C ILE A 252 -23.55 -4.28 -13.43
N LEU A 253 -24.70 -4.52 -14.04
CA LEU A 253 -24.93 -5.65 -14.94
C LEU A 253 -24.01 -5.59 -16.16
N VAL A 254 -23.91 -4.43 -16.82
CA VAL A 254 -23.04 -4.25 -17.99
C VAL A 254 -21.58 -4.37 -17.58
N GLY A 255 -21.17 -3.74 -16.48
CA GLY A 255 -19.81 -3.84 -15.96
C GLY A 255 -19.43 -5.28 -15.59
N TRP A 256 -20.35 -6.02 -14.99
CA TRP A 256 -20.15 -7.42 -14.64
C TRP A 256 -20.05 -8.31 -15.89
N LEU A 257 -20.95 -8.14 -16.86
CA LEU A 257 -20.90 -8.89 -18.11
C LEU A 257 -19.61 -8.61 -18.91
N LEU A 258 -19.21 -7.34 -18.98
CA LEU A 258 -17.96 -6.97 -19.65
C LEU A 258 -16.71 -7.47 -18.92
N SER A 259 -16.80 -7.74 -17.60
CA SER A 259 -15.65 -8.21 -16.81
C SER A 259 -15.17 -9.61 -17.20
N TYR A 260 -15.96 -10.38 -17.94
CA TYR A 260 -15.52 -11.66 -18.51
C TYR A 260 -14.47 -11.51 -19.64
N GLY A 261 -14.42 -10.34 -20.29
CA GLY A 261 -13.44 -10.06 -21.34
C GLY A 261 -12.52 -8.88 -21.04
N ILE A 262 -12.92 -8.00 -20.12
CA ILE A 262 -12.16 -6.79 -19.73
C ILE A 262 -11.97 -6.86 -18.21
N PRO A 263 -10.79 -7.22 -17.70
CA PRO A 263 -10.54 -7.34 -16.27
C PRO A 263 -10.94 -6.09 -15.47
N CYS A 264 -11.58 -6.28 -14.32
CA CYS A 264 -11.89 -5.19 -13.41
C CYS A 264 -10.68 -4.93 -12.51
N GLY A 265 -10.14 -3.73 -12.52
CA GLY A 265 -9.00 -3.37 -11.70
C GLY A 265 -8.92 -1.87 -11.41
N LYS A 266 -8.70 -1.55 -10.12
CA LYS A 266 -8.53 -0.18 -9.64
C LYS A 266 -7.23 0.43 -10.13
N LYS A 267 -6.12 -0.32 -10.08
CA LYS A 267 -4.78 0.19 -10.42
C LYS A 267 -4.71 0.66 -11.87
N MET A 268 -5.32 -0.07 -12.79
CA MET A 268 -5.46 0.32 -14.19
C MET A 268 -6.69 1.19 -14.48
N TRP A 269 -7.58 1.39 -13.51
CA TRP A 269 -8.86 2.12 -13.63
C TRP A 269 -9.68 1.67 -14.84
N SER A 270 -9.84 0.34 -15.00
CA SER A 270 -10.45 -0.25 -16.19
C SER A 270 -11.87 0.24 -16.44
N SER A 271 -12.36 0.12 -17.68
CA SER A 271 -13.72 0.54 -18.07
C SER A 271 -14.80 -0.22 -17.28
N THR A 272 -14.58 -1.49 -16.99
CA THR A 272 -15.43 -2.32 -16.12
C THR A 272 -15.45 -1.83 -14.69
N PHE A 273 -14.29 -1.41 -14.16
CA PHE A 273 -14.17 -0.82 -12.83
C PHE A 273 -15.00 0.48 -12.74
N VAL A 274 -14.95 1.35 -13.76
CA VAL A 274 -15.76 2.58 -13.81
C VAL A 274 -17.25 2.26 -13.77
N LEU A 275 -17.72 1.30 -14.58
CA LEU A 275 -19.13 0.92 -14.63
C LEU A 275 -19.60 0.33 -13.29
N LEU A 276 -18.86 -0.64 -12.76
CA LEU A 276 -19.22 -1.29 -11.49
C LEU A 276 -19.27 -0.30 -10.34
N THR A 277 -18.24 0.52 -10.20
CA THR A 277 -18.14 1.47 -9.08
C THR A 277 -19.12 2.63 -9.19
N CYS A 278 -19.40 3.14 -10.39
CA CYS A 278 -20.46 4.14 -10.61
C CYS A 278 -21.86 3.55 -10.33
N GLY A 279 -22.11 2.30 -10.75
CA GLY A 279 -23.37 1.61 -10.48
C GLY A 279 -23.61 1.41 -8.98
N LEU A 280 -22.58 0.97 -8.27
CA LEU A 280 -22.63 0.84 -6.80
C LEU A 280 -22.82 2.21 -6.13
N ALA A 281 -22.10 3.25 -6.58
CA ALA A 281 -22.25 4.61 -6.02
C ALA A 281 -23.67 5.16 -6.20
N MET A 282 -24.29 4.94 -7.37
CA MET A 282 -25.68 5.31 -7.61
C MET A 282 -26.64 4.56 -6.69
N SER A 283 -26.42 3.26 -6.48
CA SER A 283 -27.24 2.43 -5.61
C SER A 283 -27.15 2.87 -4.14
N VAL A 284 -25.93 3.15 -3.67
CA VAL A 284 -25.71 3.66 -2.30
C VAL A 284 -26.32 5.05 -2.13
N LEU A 285 -26.16 5.95 -3.13
CA LEU A 285 -26.77 7.28 -3.08
C LEU A 285 -28.30 7.19 -3.05
N ALA A 286 -28.91 6.28 -3.84
CA ALA A 286 -30.34 6.04 -3.82
C ALA A 286 -30.82 5.55 -2.44
N LEU A 287 -30.09 4.61 -1.84
CA LEU A 287 -30.36 4.13 -0.48
C LEU A 287 -30.28 5.26 0.55
N LEU A 288 -29.26 6.10 0.47
CA LEU A 288 -29.13 7.26 1.38
C LEU A 288 -30.27 8.27 1.18
N ILE A 289 -30.69 8.56 -0.05
CA ILE A 289 -31.87 9.41 -0.32
C ILE A 289 -33.11 8.79 0.31
N TYR A 290 -33.30 7.47 0.16
CA TYR A 290 -34.47 6.78 0.74
C TYR A 290 -34.46 6.85 2.27
N VAL A 291 -33.33 6.53 2.91
CA VAL A 291 -33.22 6.46 4.39
C VAL A 291 -33.27 7.86 5.00
N ILE A 292 -32.55 8.83 4.44
CA ILE A 292 -32.35 10.15 5.02
C ILE A 292 -33.46 11.12 4.57
N ASP A 293 -33.61 11.30 3.25
CA ASP A 293 -34.47 12.36 2.72
C ASP A 293 -35.95 11.94 2.62
N MET A 294 -36.26 10.63 2.54
CA MET A 294 -37.65 10.13 2.48
C MET A 294 -38.14 9.61 3.85
N LYS A 295 -37.34 8.81 4.57
CA LYS A 295 -37.74 8.24 5.86
C LYS A 295 -37.37 9.11 7.05
N GLY A 296 -36.53 10.14 6.88
CA GLY A 296 -36.14 11.08 7.93
C GLY A 296 -35.17 10.51 8.98
N HIS A 297 -34.56 9.34 8.73
CA HIS A 297 -33.61 8.71 9.66
C HIS A 297 -32.24 9.37 9.52
N SER A 298 -32.05 10.55 10.13
CA SER A 298 -30.84 11.38 9.96
C SER A 298 -29.95 11.48 11.21
N LYS A 299 -30.34 10.93 12.37
CA LYS A 299 -29.56 11.08 13.62
C LYS A 299 -28.12 10.54 13.53
N TRP A 300 -27.92 9.41 12.85
CA TRP A 300 -26.61 8.80 12.65
C TRP A 300 -25.72 9.57 11.64
N CYS A 301 -26.34 10.42 10.84
CA CYS A 301 -25.65 11.15 9.77
C CYS A 301 -24.64 12.17 10.30
N TYR A 302 -24.83 12.66 11.53
CA TYR A 302 -24.03 13.72 12.11
C TYR A 302 -22.51 13.44 12.10
N PHE A 303 -22.15 12.17 12.32
CA PHE A 303 -20.75 11.74 12.24
C PHE A 303 -20.17 11.96 10.83
N PHE A 304 -20.87 11.50 9.81
CA PHE A 304 -20.40 11.60 8.43
C PHE A 304 -20.59 13.00 7.84
N GLU A 305 -21.57 13.77 8.32
CA GLU A 305 -21.79 15.13 7.89
C GLU A 305 -20.58 16.03 8.22
N ALA A 306 -19.93 15.81 9.37
CA ALA A 306 -18.71 16.51 9.74
C ALA A 306 -17.59 16.36 8.70
N PHE A 307 -17.42 15.15 8.15
CA PHE A 307 -16.48 14.89 7.05
C PHE A 307 -17.02 15.43 5.70
N GLY A 308 -18.30 15.31 5.45
CA GLY A 308 -18.92 15.66 4.18
C GLY A 308 -18.98 17.15 3.87
N VAL A 309 -18.94 18.01 4.90
CA VAL A 309 -18.95 19.47 4.75
C VAL A 309 -17.58 20.01 4.31
N ASN A 310 -16.49 19.46 4.86
CA ASN A 310 -15.12 19.86 4.57
C ASN A 310 -14.25 18.68 4.09
N PRO A 311 -14.65 17.93 3.05
CA PRO A 311 -14.07 16.63 2.73
C PRO A 311 -12.59 16.72 2.38
N LEU A 312 -12.20 17.67 1.53
CA LEU A 312 -10.84 17.79 1.05
C LEU A 312 -9.90 18.28 2.17
N SER A 313 -10.34 19.25 2.97
CA SER A 313 -9.54 19.78 4.08
C SER A 313 -9.27 18.72 5.14
N LEU A 314 -10.27 17.88 5.46
CA LEU A 314 -10.10 16.79 6.41
C LEU A 314 -9.25 15.66 5.85
N TYR A 315 -9.30 15.41 4.56
CA TYR A 315 -8.40 14.45 3.91
C TYR A 315 -6.95 14.93 3.94
N VAL A 316 -6.69 16.21 3.64
CA VAL A 316 -5.35 16.83 3.77
C VAL A 316 -4.85 16.76 5.21
N LEU A 317 -5.68 17.18 6.17
CA LEU A 317 -5.34 17.15 7.58
C LEU A 317 -5.01 15.73 8.07
N GLY A 318 -5.83 14.76 7.67
CA GLY A 318 -5.58 13.34 7.96
C GLY A 318 -4.27 12.83 7.37
N SER A 319 -3.94 13.24 6.14
CA SER A 319 -2.65 12.91 5.52
C SER A 319 -1.46 13.51 6.30
N LEU A 320 -1.57 14.76 6.74
CA LEU A 320 -0.54 15.41 7.57
C LEU A 320 -0.36 14.70 8.92
N PHE A 321 -1.46 14.34 9.60
CA PHE A 321 -1.38 13.59 10.85
C PHE A 321 -0.79 12.19 10.63
N ALA A 322 -1.15 11.51 9.54
CA ALA A 322 -0.57 10.20 9.21
C ALA A 322 0.95 10.28 9.03
N ILE A 323 1.43 11.34 8.35
CA ILE A 323 2.86 11.59 8.17
C ILE A 323 3.53 11.83 9.53
N VAL A 324 2.98 12.72 10.35
CA VAL A 324 3.55 13.02 11.68
C VAL A 324 3.57 11.77 12.57
N PHE A 325 2.47 11.04 12.64
CA PHE A 325 2.37 9.83 13.47
C PHE A 325 3.27 8.71 12.96
N GLY A 326 3.55 8.67 11.66
CA GLY A 326 4.44 7.69 11.04
C GLY A 326 5.92 8.04 11.11
N SER A 327 6.26 9.33 11.19
CA SER A 327 7.65 9.82 11.13
C SER A 327 8.23 10.15 12.50
N VAL A 328 7.44 10.76 13.41
CA VAL A 328 7.94 11.18 14.72
C VAL A 328 8.16 9.96 15.60
N ILE A 329 9.40 9.77 16.03
CA ILE A 329 9.81 8.69 16.89
C ILE A 329 9.56 9.10 18.34
N ILE A 330 8.84 8.27 19.08
CA ILE A 330 8.69 8.39 20.53
C ILE A 330 9.52 7.27 21.16
N THR A 331 10.50 7.64 21.97
CA THR A 331 11.14 6.71 22.90
C THR A 331 10.23 6.58 24.12
N THR A 332 9.63 5.41 24.29
CA THR A 332 8.65 5.17 25.36
C THR A 332 9.28 4.80 26.72
N SER A 333 10.61 4.69 26.79
CA SER A 333 11.32 4.52 28.06
C SER A 333 12.70 5.13 27.97
N ASP A 334 13.22 5.65 29.06
CA ASP A 334 14.59 6.15 29.23
C ASP A 334 15.65 5.05 28.98
N ASP A 335 15.24 3.77 28.93
CA ASP A 335 16.07 2.61 28.60
C ASP A 335 16.17 2.34 27.10
N TYR A 336 15.31 2.95 26.27
CA TYR A 336 15.47 3.00 24.81
C TYR A 336 16.25 4.24 24.35
N VAL A 337 17.28 4.58 25.05
CA VAL A 337 18.40 5.28 24.42
C VAL A 337 18.81 4.38 23.25
N LYS A 338 18.80 4.95 22.04
CA LYS A 338 19.47 4.49 20.82
C LYS A 338 20.60 3.58 21.26
N GLY A 339 20.33 2.27 21.16
CA GLY A 339 20.90 1.27 22.03
C GLY A 339 22.28 1.68 22.46
N ASP A 340 22.41 1.93 23.71
CA ASP A 340 23.73 1.88 24.25
C ASP A 340 24.11 0.42 24.02
N ALA A 341 24.57 0.14 22.79
CA ALA A 341 24.94 -1.19 22.38
C ALA A 341 25.95 -1.73 23.38
N GLU A 342 26.75 -0.84 24.01
CA GLU A 342 27.67 -1.13 25.11
C GLU A 342 26.91 -1.59 26.37
N LYS A 343 25.78 -0.94 26.73
CA LYS A 343 24.97 -1.38 27.88
C LYS A 343 24.24 -2.69 27.59
N ALA A 344 23.75 -2.87 26.35
CA ALA A 344 23.15 -4.14 25.95
C ALA A 344 24.18 -5.27 26.02
N VAL A 345 25.40 -5.05 25.53
CA VAL A 345 26.51 -5.99 25.62
C VAL A 345 26.85 -6.28 27.08
N ALA A 346 26.93 -5.26 27.95
CA ALA A 346 27.21 -5.45 29.37
C ALA A 346 26.13 -6.31 30.07
N LEU A 347 24.85 -6.10 29.72
CA LEU A 347 23.75 -6.93 30.21
C LEU A 347 23.82 -8.36 29.67
N TYR A 348 24.04 -8.53 28.36
CA TYR A 348 24.20 -9.84 27.74
C TYR A 348 25.40 -10.58 28.32
N THR A 349 26.53 -9.90 28.56
CA THR A 349 27.71 -10.49 29.18
C THR A 349 27.39 -11.01 30.57
N LYS A 350 26.69 -10.23 31.40
CA LYS A 350 26.25 -10.65 32.72
C LYS A 350 25.34 -11.87 32.66
N LEU A 351 24.31 -11.86 31.79
CA LEU A 351 23.39 -12.96 31.66
C LEU A 351 24.00 -14.19 30.97
N ALA A 352 24.96 -14.00 30.08
CA ALA A 352 25.72 -15.09 29.45
C ALA A 352 26.62 -15.83 30.44
N THR A 353 27.19 -15.12 31.44
CA THR A 353 27.92 -15.76 32.54
C THR A 353 27.04 -16.64 33.40
N ASP A 354 25.75 -16.32 33.51
CA ASP A 354 24.75 -17.16 34.16
C ASP A 354 24.28 -18.33 33.27
N SER A 355 24.96 -18.58 32.14
CA SER A 355 24.72 -19.63 31.17
C SER A 355 23.32 -19.55 30.51
N LEU A 356 22.74 -18.36 30.36
CA LEU A 356 21.46 -18.16 29.71
C LEU A 356 21.64 -18.24 28.17
N PRO A 357 21.09 -19.27 27.47
CA PRO A 357 21.41 -19.49 26.06
C PRO A 357 20.99 -18.34 25.16
N GLN A 358 19.87 -17.66 25.46
CA GLN A 358 19.42 -16.48 24.75
C GLN A 358 20.41 -15.31 24.83
N ALA A 359 20.97 -15.10 26.04
CA ALA A 359 21.96 -14.03 26.24
C ALA A 359 23.28 -14.36 25.54
N GLN A 360 23.70 -15.63 25.57
CA GLN A 360 24.87 -16.11 24.84
C GLN A 360 24.71 -15.89 23.33
N ASN A 361 23.53 -16.25 22.77
CA ASN A 361 23.23 -15.99 21.36
C ASN A 361 23.30 -14.50 21.01
N ASN A 362 22.69 -13.63 21.82
CA ASN A 362 22.66 -12.19 21.58
C ASN A 362 24.03 -11.54 21.72
N LEU A 363 24.80 -11.98 22.71
CA LEU A 363 26.20 -11.53 22.90
C LEU A 363 27.10 -11.97 21.74
N ALA A 364 26.89 -13.19 21.26
CA ALA A 364 27.59 -13.70 20.09
C ALA A 364 27.34 -12.84 18.84
N ILE A 365 26.08 -12.46 18.62
CA ILE A 365 25.72 -11.56 17.52
C ILE A 365 26.42 -10.21 17.68
N ALA A 366 26.46 -9.64 18.90
CA ALA A 366 27.14 -8.39 19.16
C ALA A 366 28.65 -8.47 18.85
N TYR A 367 29.33 -9.55 19.25
CA TYR A 367 30.74 -9.80 18.90
C TYR A 367 30.95 -10.01 17.40
N TYR A 368 30.03 -10.70 16.75
CA TYR A 368 30.13 -10.98 15.31
C TYR A 368 30.00 -9.73 14.44
N THR A 369 29.21 -8.75 14.89
CA THR A 369 28.91 -7.52 14.15
C THR A 369 29.68 -6.29 14.64
N GLY A 370 30.44 -6.41 15.73
CA GLY A 370 31.07 -5.27 16.35
C GLY A 370 30.09 -4.25 16.95
N SER A 371 28.86 -4.66 17.29
CA SER A 371 27.84 -3.76 17.81
C SER A 371 27.95 -3.58 19.32
N GLY A 372 28.51 -2.44 19.77
CA GLY A 372 28.71 -2.11 21.17
C GLY A 372 29.89 -2.85 21.83
N VAL A 373 30.63 -3.59 21.03
CA VAL A 373 31.86 -4.30 21.43
C VAL A 373 32.75 -4.43 20.19
N GLU A 374 34.04 -4.59 20.38
CA GLU A 374 34.99 -4.86 19.28
C GLU A 374 34.64 -6.18 18.60
N GLU A 375 34.64 -6.20 17.26
CA GLU A 375 34.32 -7.40 16.47
C GLU A 375 35.30 -8.54 16.85
N ASN A 376 34.74 -9.69 17.22
CA ASN A 376 35.47 -10.89 17.56
C ASN A 376 34.70 -12.14 17.14
N LYS A 377 34.99 -12.64 15.94
CA LYS A 377 34.28 -13.78 15.35
C LYS A 377 34.51 -15.08 16.11
N ASP A 378 35.71 -15.27 16.66
CA ASP A 378 36.05 -16.49 17.45
C ASP A 378 35.23 -16.57 18.73
N GLU A 379 35.12 -15.48 19.48
CA GLU A 379 34.31 -15.42 20.69
C GLU A 379 32.81 -15.54 20.34
N ALA A 380 32.36 -14.97 19.21
CA ALA A 380 31.01 -15.12 18.72
C ALA A 380 30.67 -16.60 18.44
N VAL A 381 31.53 -17.31 17.71
CA VAL A 381 31.32 -18.74 17.40
C VAL A 381 31.33 -19.57 18.69
N LYS A 382 32.19 -19.28 19.63
CA LYS A 382 32.22 -19.97 20.93
C LYS A 382 30.92 -19.80 21.72
N LEU A 383 30.37 -18.59 21.75
CA LEU A 383 29.11 -18.28 22.41
C LEU A 383 27.93 -18.93 21.67
N LEU A 384 27.95 -18.94 20.32
CA LEU A 384 26.91 -19.63 19.53
C LEU A 384 26.94 -21.14 19.76
N LYS A 385 28.12 -21.76 19.87
CA LYS A 385 28.25 -23.18 20.24
C LYS A 385 27.66 -23.47 21.62
N ALA A 386 27.94 -22.61 22.60
CA ALA A 386 27.39 -22.75 23.93
C ALA A 386 25.85 -22.60 23.94
N ALA A 387 25.31 -21.60 23.22
CA ALA A 387 23.87 -21.39 23.10
C ALA A 387 23.18 -22.52 22.32
N ALA A 388 23.82 -23.03 21.25
CA ALA A 388 23.28 -24.10 20.40
C ALA A 388 23.24 -25.48 21.10
N ALA A 389 23.99 -25.64 22.19
CA ALA A 389 23.94 -26.86 23.01
C ALA A 389 22.57 -27.05 23.69
N ASP A 390 21.82 -25.98 23.91
CA ASP A 390 20.43 -26.08 24.36
C ASP A 390 19.51 -26.46 23.20
N SER A 391 18.79 -27.57 23.34
CA SER A 391 17.90 -28.09 22.29
C SER A 391 16.75 -27.15 21.93
N SER A 392 16.34 -26.24 22.80
CA SER A 392 15.31 -25.25 22.53
C SER A 392 15.79 -24.05 21.71
N MET A 393 17.11 -23.86 21.59
CA MET A 393 17.73 -22.69 20.95
C MET A 393 18.00 -22.89 19.46
N VAL A 394 16.96 -23.24 18.70
CA VAL A 394 17.06 -23.45 17.25
C VAL A 394 17.64 -22.23 16.51
N LYS A 395 17.34 -21.01 16.98
CA LYS A 395 17.91 -19.79 16.40
C LYS A 395 19.42 -19.69 16.59
N ALA A 396 19.96 -20.16 17.71
CA ALA A 396 21.39 -20.15 17.93
C ALA A 396 22.11 -21.14 16.97
N ARG A 397 21.51 -22.28 16.69
CA ARG A 397 22.01 -23.25 15.70
C ARG A 397 21.99 -22.66 14.30
N TYR A 398 20.92 -21.98 13.94
CA TYR A 398 20.86 -21.27 12.65
C TYR A 398 21.95 -20.19 12.56
N ASN A 399 22.14 -19.37 13.60
CA ASN A 399 23.18 -18.36 13.62
C ASN A 399 24.60 -18.96 13.59
N LEU A 400 24.80 -20.12 14.24
CA LEU A 400 26.07 -20.85 14.18
C LEU A 400 26.34 -21.37 12.75
N ALA A 401 25.33 -21.92 12.09
CA ALA A 401 25.46 -22.33 10.69
C ALA A 401 25.83 -21.14 9.78
N LEU A 402 25.20 -19.98 9.98
CA LEU A 402 25.53 -18.77 9.24
C LEU A 402 26.97 -18.28 9.51
N ALA A 403 27.43 -18.37 10.76
CA ALA A 403 28.80 -18.00 11.09
C ALA A 403 29.82 -18.92 10.39
N TYR A 404 29.55 -20.22 10.34
CA TYR A 404 30.38 -21.17 9.61
C TYR A 404 30.34 -20.98 8.09
N MET A 405 29.20 -20.60 7.54
CA MET A 405 29.07 -20.33 6.09
C MET A 405 29.85 -19.09 5.65
N GLN A 406 30.23 -18.23 6.57
CA GLN A 406 31.02 -17.02 6.30
C GLN A 406 32.51 -17.17 6.63
N ASP A 407 32.89 -18.29 7.22
CA ASP A 407 34.27 -18.60 7.54
C ASP A 407 34.89 -19.37 6.35
N ASP A 408 36.01 -18.91 5.82
CA ASP A 408 36.73 -19.61 4.72
C ASP A 408 37.40 -20.93 5.16
N ASP A 409 37.27 -21.29 6.44
CA ASP A 409 37.82 -22.52 6.98
C ASP A 409 36.88 -23.71 6.72
N ALA A 410 37.22 -24.54 5.74
CA ALA A 410 36.54 -25.80 5.38
C ALA A 410 36.39 -26.82 6.54
N ILE A 411 36.99 -26.55 7.70
CA ILE A 411 36.90 -27.42 8.89
C ILE A 411 35.49 -27.53 9.43
N ASN A 412 34.67 -26.47 9.28
CA ASN A 412 33.33 -26.39 9.82
C ASN A 412 32.22 -26.81 8.81
N ASP A 413 32.56 -27.05 7.55
CA ASP A 413 31.61 -27.35 6.48
C ASP A 413 30.70 -28.56 6.81
N GLN A 414 31.24 -29.58 7.50
CA GLN A 414 30.49 -30.77 7.88
C GLN A 414 29.39 -30.50 8.93
N GLU A 415 29.52 -29.43 9.72
CA GLU A 415 28.54 -29.07 10.74
C GLU A 415 27.40 -28.20 10.18
N ILE A 416 27.56 -27.57 9.01
CA ILE A 416 26.60 -26.65 8.42
C ILE A 416 25.29 -27.35 8.07
N LEU A 417 25.37 -28.51 7.40
CA LEU A 417 24.18 -29.25 6.95
C LEU A 417 23.26 -29.68 8.11
N PRO A 418 23.76 -30.32 9.19
CA PRO A 418 22.90 -30.70 10.31
C PRO A 418 22.27 -29.48 11.00
N LEU A 419 23.04 -28.40 11.21
CA LEU A 419 22.54 -27.18 11.85
C LEU A 419 21.45 -26.47 11.03
N LEU A 420 21.65 -26.36 9.70
CA LEU A 420 20.64 -25.79 8.81
C LEU A 420 19.40 -26.67 8.70
N THR A 421 19.58 -28.00 8.64
CA THR A 421 18.47 -28.95 8.55
C THR A 421 17.58 -28.85 9.79
N GLU A 422 18.16 -28.85 10.97
CA GLU A 422 17.42 -28.75 12.22
C GLU A 422 16.66 -27.41 12.33
N ALA A 423 17.29 -26.33 11.88
CA ALA A 423 16.65 -25.02 11.82
C ALA A 423 15.52 -24.97 10.77
N ALA A 424 15.70 -25.59 9.62
CA ALA A 424 14.71 -25.67 8.57
C ALA A 424 13.49 -26.52 8.97
N ASP A 425 13.72 -27.64 9.64
CA ASP A 425 12.68 -28.53 10.17
C ASP A 425 11.86 -27.82 11.28
N SER A 426 12.48 -26.87 11.97
CA SER A 426 11.80 -25.99 12.94
C SER A 426 11.07 -24.82 12.28
N SER A 427 10.85 -24.86 10.97
CA SER A 427 10.08 -23.87 10.20
C SER A 427 10.70 -22.47 10.17
N ILE A 428 12.01 -22.33 10.34
CA ILE A 428 12.70 -21.06 10.12
C ILE A 428 12.87 -20.84 8.61
N ALA A 429 12.06 -19.93 8.05
CA ALA A 429 12.01 -19.68 6.59
C ALA A 429 13.39 -19.36 5.99
N ASN A 430 14.21 -18.56 6.69
CA ASN A 430 15.55 -18.23 6.26
C ASN A 430 16.48 -19.47 6.26
N ALA A 431 16.32 -20.36 7.22
CA ALA A 431 17.09 -21.62 7.25
C ALA A 431 16.69 -22.55 6.11
N GLN A 432 15.39 -22.67 5.84
CA GLN A 432 14.86 -23.43 4.70
C GLN A 432 15.40 -22.89 3.38
N TYR A 433 15.40 -21.57 3.20
CA TYR A 433 15.93 -20.94 2.00
C TYR A 433 17.44 -21.18 1.84
N ASN A 434 18.22 -20.98 2.91
CA ASN A 434 19.66 -21.19 2.86
C ASN A 434 20.02 -22.67 2.64
N LEU A 435 19.27 -23.60 3.24
CA LEU A 435 19.46 -25.02 3.01
C LEU A 435 19.11 -25.40 1.56
N ALA A 436 18.06 -24.79 1.00
CA ALA A 436 17.74 -24.93 -0.41
C ALA A 436 18.90 -24.48 -1.31
N LEU A 437 19.51 -23.31 -1.01
CA LEU A 437 20.69 -22.82 -1.73
C LEU A 437 21.87 -23.78 -1.64
N CYS A 438 22.13 -24.36 -0.46
CA CYS A 438 23.20 -25.33 -0.28
C CYS A 438 23.02 -26.58 -1.17
N TYR A 439 21.79 -27.12 -1.22
CA TYR A 439 21.48 -28.25 -2.10
C TYR A 439 21.51 -27.87 -3.57
N ASP A 440 21.12 -26.66 -3.89
CA ASP A 440 21.02 -26.18 -5.26
C ASP A 440 22.39 -26.00 -5.92
N PHE A 441 23.35 -25.48 -5.17
CA PHE A 441 24.70 -25.15 -5.68
C PHE A 441 25.80 -26.10 -5.22
N GLY A 442 25.48 -27.10 -4.44
CA GLY A 442 26.49 -28.03 -3.94
C GLY A 442 27.56 -27.35 -3.09
N LYS A 443 27.15 -26.42 -2.19
CA LYS A 443 28.08 -25.66 -1.34
C LYS A 443 28.38 -26.39 -0.03
N PHE A 444 29.51 -26.05 0.59
CA PHE A 444 29.93 -26.54 1.90
C PHE A 444 29.99 -28.09 1.98
N GLY A 445 30.55 -28.71 0.96
CA GLY A 445 30.65 -30.18 0.89
C GLY A 445 29.29 -30.92 0.71
N ILE A 446 28.20 -30.18 0.56
CA ILE A 446 26.86 -30.74 0.33
C ILE A 446 26.72 -31.09 -1.17
N ALA A 447 26.35 -32.34 -1.49
CA ALA A 447 26.09 -32.71 -2.86
C ALA A 447 24.86 -31.99 -3.41
N THR A 448 24.91 -31.60 -4.69
CA THR A 448 23.75 -31.01 -5.39
C THR A 448 22.55 -31.96 -5.37
N ASP A 449 21.39 -31.45 -4.96
CA ASP A 449 20.11 -32.17 -4.95
C ASP A 449 18.98 -31.18 -5.21
N HIS A 450 18.65 -31.01 -6.49
CA HIS A 450 17.64 -30.04 -6.91
C HIS A 450 16.22 -30.36 -6.41
N VAL A 451 15.95 -31.65 -6.12
CA VAL A 451 14.65 -32.05 -5.56
C VAL A 451 14.50 -31.57 -4.13
N LYS A 452 15.55 -31.73 -3.33
CA LYS A 452 15.58 -31.18 -1.96
C LYS A 452 15.60 -29.65 -1.98
N ALA A 453 16.37 -29.03 -2.86
CA ALA A 453 16.37 -27.58 -3.03
C ALA A 453 14.96 -27.05 -3.30
N ALA A 454 14.26 -27.64 -4.27
CA ALA A 454 12.89 -27.27 -4.60
C ALA A 454 11.93 -27.45 -3.41
N TYR A 455 12.06 -28.55 -2.67
CA TYR A 455 11.26 -28.80 -1.47
C TYR A 455 11.46 -27.69 -0.42
N TYR A 456 12.70 -27.35 -0.09
CA TYR A 456 12.98 -26.32 0.92
C TYR A 456 12.65 -24.91 0.44
N TYR A 457 12.79 -24.58 -0.84
CA TYR A 457 12.26 -23.31 -1.38
C TYR A 457 10.74 -23.24 -1.23
N MET A 458 10.02 -24.34 -1.49
CA MET A 458 8.57 -24.38 -1.31
C MET A 458 8.17 -24.21 0.16
N GLU A 459 8.85 -24.86 1.09
CA GLU A 459 8.59 -24.67 2.52
C GLU A 459 8.86 -23.22 2.96
N ALA A 460 9.98 -22.62 2.54
CA ALA A 460 10.28 -21.22 2.83
C ALA A 460 9.23 -20.26 2.23
N SER A 461 8.71 -20.57 1.04
CA SER A 461 7.67 -19.75 0.39
C SER A 461 6.34 -19.78 1.15
N LYS A 462 5.97 -20.93 1.75
CA LYS A 462 4.78 -21.05 2.61
C LYS A 462 4.84 -20.13 3.82
N HIS A 463 6.04 -19.81 4.29
CA HIS A 463 6.28 -18.86 5.37
C HIS A 463 6.42 -17.40 4.90
N GLY A 464 6.02 -17.10 3.66
CA GLY A 464 5.95 -15.74 3.11
C GLY A 464 7.28 -15.18 2.58
N MET A 465 8.30 -16.01 2.40
CA MET A 465 9.58 -15.56 1.85
C MET A 465 9.48 -15.34 0.34
N ARG A 466 9.46 -14.08 -0.10
CA ARG A 466 9.28 -13.69 -1.50
C ARG A 466 10.36 -14.25 -2.43
N ARG A 467 11.61 -14.31 -1.98
CA ARG A 467 12.73 -14.88 -2.76
C ARG A 467 12.54 -16.37 -3.02
N ALA A 468 12.10 -17.11 -1.99
CA ALA A 468 11.77 -18.51 -2.12
C ALA A 468 10.56 -18.73 -3.05
N GLN A 469 9.54 -17.87 -2.96
CA GLN A 469 8.40 -17.93 -3.88
C GLN A 469 8.81 -17.67 -5.33
N ALA A 470 9.73 -16.73 -5.57
CA ALA A 470 10.29 -16.51 -6.92
C ALA A 470 11.04 -17.75 -7.42
N ALA A 471 11.88 -18.38 -6.57
CA ALA A 471 12.57 -19.62 -6.91
C ALA A 471 11.59 -20.75 -7.26
N VAL A 472 10.53 -20.94 -6.47
CA VAL A 472 9.47 -21.93 -6.75
C VAL A 472 8.77 -21.63 -8.06
N ASN A 473 8.37 -20.39 -8.32
CA ASN A 473 7.67 -20.03 -9.55
C ASN A 473 8.53 -20.27 -10.79
N LEU A 474 9.83 -20.01 -10.71
CA LEU A 474 10.77 -20.27 -11.81
C LEU A 474 11.01 -21.77 -12.03
N CYS A 475 11.03 -22.58 -10.96
CA CYS A 475 11.22 -24.03 -11.04
C CYS A 475 9.96 -24.76 -11.52
N TYR A 476 8.77 -24.30 -11.17
CA TYR A 476 7.51 -25.04 -11.31
C TYR A 476 6.54 -24.46 -12.34
N ALA A 477 6.82 -23.31 -12.95
CA ALA A 477 5.93 -22.66 -13.92
C ALA A 477 5.57 -23.54 -15.14
N ASP A 478 6.30 -24.65 -15.36
CA ASP A 478 6.10 -25.55 -16.50
C ASP A 478 6.20 -27.04 -16.18
N THR A 479 5.79 -27.51 -15.03
CA THR A 479 5.99 -28.89 -14.55
C THR A 479 5.09 -29.94 -15.16
N LEU A 480 4.85 -29.93 -16.42
CA LEU A 480 4.26 -31.09 -17.08
C LEU A 480 5.23 -31.61 -18.18
N GLY A 481 6.23 -32.40 -17.80
CA GLY A 481 6.89 -33.33 -18.69
C GLY A 481 8.36 -33.13 -19.04
N VAL A 482 9.14 -32.29 -18.29
CA VAL A 482 10.59 -32.17 -18.51
C VAL A 482 11.35 -32.54 -17.23
N THR A 483 12.37 -33.41 -17.39
CA THR A 483 13.25 -33.84 -16.29
C THR A 483 13.88 -32.62 -15.61
N ALA A 484 13.88 -32.59 -14.27
CA ALA A 484 14.31 -31.46 -13.43
C ALA A 484 15.73 -30.94 -13.75
N GLU A 485 16.62 -31.78 -14.27
CA GLU A 485 18.00 -31.46 -14.60
C GLU A 485 18.14 -30.48 -15.78
N LEU A 486 17.36 -30.64 -16.84
CA LEU A 486 17.51 -29.82 -18.06
C LEU A 486 16.99 -28.38 -17.93
N LYS A 487 16.01 -28.14 -17.07
CA LYS A 487 15.45 -26.78 -16.83
C LYS A 487 16.24 -25.97 -15.80
N TYR A 488 16.96 -26.65 -14.92
CA TYR A 488 17.71 -26.01 -13.87
C TYR A 488 18.88 -25.20 -14.43
N ASP A 489 19.73 -25.80 -15.23
CA ASP A 489 20.94 -25.16 -15.75
C ASP A 489 20.64 -24.10 -16.84
N ASP A 490 19.61 -24.33 -17.66
CA ASP A 490 19.31 -23.44 -18.79
C ASP A 490 18.35 -22.29 -18.45
N ILE A 491 17.48 -22.44 -17.47
CA ILE A 491 16.40 -21.48 -17.19
C ILE A 491 16.46 -20.94 -15.76
N PHE A 492 16.64 -21.81 -14.78
CA PHE A 492 16.57 -21.43 -13.36
C PHE A 492 17.80 -20.63 -12.93
N LEU A 493 18.99 -21.09 -13.23
CA LEU A 493 20.23 -20.42 -12.86
C LEU A 493 20.34 -19.01 -13.47
N PRO A 494 20.12 -18.81 -14.78
CA PRO A 494 20.10 -17.47 -15.38
C PRO A 494 18.96 -16.58 -14.85
N ALA A 495 17.80 -17.15 -14.52
CA ALA A 495 16.67 -16.39 -13.98
C ALA A 495 16.92 -15.98 -12.53
N MET A 496 17.53 -16.82 -11.71
CA MET A 496 17.95 -16.50 -10.34
C MET A 496 19.05 -15.43 -10.32
N GLN A 497 20.01 -15.49 -11.23
CA GLN A 497 21.04 -14.45 -11.42
C GLN A 497 20.41 -13.12 -11.83
N LYS A 498 19.41 -13.17 -12.72
CA LYS A 498 18.70 -11.98 -13.22
C LYS A 498 17.77 -11.35 -12.16
N CYS A 499 17.22 -12.13 -11.23
CA CYS A 499 16.38 -11.67 -10.12
C CYS A 499 17.19 -11.10 -8.94
N GLY A 500 18.52 -11.01 -9.03
CA GLY A 500 19.38 -10.53 -7.93
C GLY A 500 19.37 -11.45 -6.70
N ALA A 501 18.87 -12.67 -6.84
CA ALA A 501 18.98 -13.69 -5.80
C ALA A 501 20.42 -14.23 -5.68
N PHE A 502 21.25 -13.91 -6.68
CA PHE A 502 22.68 -14.15 -6.75
C PHE A 502 23.38 -12.93 -7.37
N ASP A 503 23.82 -12.01 -6.56
CA ASP A 503 25.02 -11.25 -6.86
C ASP A 503 26.18 -12.17 -6.52
N GLY A 504 26.82 -12.79 -7.51
CA GLY A 504 28.10 -13.48 -7.49
C GLY A 504 28.63 -14.14 -6.21
N ASP A 505 28.03 -13.91 -5.07
CA ASP A 505 28.39 -14.36 -3.74
C ASP A 505 27.17 -14.89 -3.00
N SER A 506 27.09 -16.19 -2.85
CA SER A 506 26.21 -16.86 -1.89
C SER A 506 26.35 -16.29 -0.44
N LEU A 507 27.47 -15.61 -0.18
CA LEU A 507 27.74 -14.83 1.03
C LEU A 507 26.76 -13.67 1.25
N SER A 508 26.34 -12.94 0.20
CA SER A 508 25.51 -11.73 0.38
C SER A 508 24.09 -12.05 0.83
N ALA A 509 23.54 -13.19 0.40
CA ALA A 509 22.21 -13.63 0.83
C ALA A 509 22.23 -14.17 2.27
N ALA A 510 23.26 -14.90 2.65
CA ALA A 510 23.51 -15.33 4.02
C ALA A 510 23.79 -14.12 4.93
N GLN A 511 24.55 -13.14 4.46
CA GLN A 511 24.85 -11.90 5.18
C GLN A 511 23.62 -11.02 5.36
N THR A 512 22.73 -10.94 4.36
CA THR A 512 21.45 -10.23 4.49
C THR A 512 20.55 -10.92 5.51
N SER A 513 20.44 -12.25 5.46
CA SER A 513 19.64 -13.02 6.43
C SER A 513 20.24 -12.98 7.82
N PHE A 514 21.57 -12.97 7.95
CA PHE A 514 22.26 -12.78 9.22
C PHE A 514 22.05 -11.36 9.76
N ASN A 515 22.17 -10.32 8.93
CA ASN A 515 21.92 -8.94 9.33
C ASN A 515 20.45 -8.71 9.72
N GLU A 516 19.50 -9.37 9.05
CA GLU A 516 18.08 -9.35 9.44
C GLU A 516 17.87 -10.08 10.78
N ALA A 517 18.51 -11.22 10.98
CA ALA A 517 18.47 -11.94 12.26
C ALA A 517 19.16 -11.15 13.40
N VAL A 518 20.26 -10.47 13.09
CA VAL A 518 20.96 -9.54 14.00
C VAL A 518 20.08 -8.36 14.34
N ALA A 519 19.43 -7.74 13.34
CA ALA A 519 18.51 -6.63 13.54
C ALA A 519 17.33 -7.02 14.45
N VAL A 520 16.82 -8.24 14.30
CA VAL A 520 15.75 -8.79 15.16
C VAL A 520 16.25 -9.14 16.56
N ALA A 521 17.47 -9.73 16.68
CA ALA A 521 17.99 -10.19 17.95
C ALA A 521 18.66 -9.05 18.77
N ALA A 522 19.31 -8.09 18.12
CA ALA A 522 19.87 -6.91 18.79
C ALA A 522 18.78 -6.00 19.38
N GLY A 523 17.47 -6.40 19.21
CA GLY A 523 16.42 -5.47 19.55
C GLY A 523 16.79 -4.12 18.95
N SER A 524 17.10 -4.10 17.61
CA SER A 524 17.17 -2.83 16.91
C SER A 524 15.89 -2.16 17.34
N GLY A 525 16.00 -1.27 18.34
CA GLY A 525 14.86 -0.62 18.90
C GLY A 525 14.15 -0.06 17.70
N GLU A 526 13.09 -0.78 17.25
CA GLU A 526 12.24 -0.22 16.23
C GLU A 526 11.99 1.17 16.75
N ARG A 527 12.56 2.16 16.08
CA ARG A 527 12.31 3.55 16.39
C ARG A 527 10.81 3.66 16.26
N ASN A 528 10.09 3.37 17.37
CA ASN A 528 8.66 3.30 17.34
C ASN A 528 8.16 4.71 17.05
N SER A 529 7.67 4.90 15.83
CA SER A 529 6.90 6.09 15.50
C SER A 529 5.68 6.16 16.44
N ILE A 530 5.09 7.33 16.58
CA ILE A 530 3.82 7.48 17.33
C ILE A 530 2.80 6.41 16.88
N LYS A 531 2.75 6.17 15.57
CA LYS A 531 1.92 5.11 14.97
C LYS A 531 2.29 3.73 15.49
N GLY A 532 3.57 3.40 15.50
CA GLY A 532 4.09 2.10 15.95
C GLY A 532 3.78 1.87 17.43
N ALA A 533 4.08 2.84 18.29
CA ALA A 533 3.82 2.76 19.72
C ALA A 533 2.33 2.56 20.05
N LEU A 534 1.44 3.27 19.36
CA LEU A 534 -0.01 3.09 19.49
C LEU A 534 -0.46 1.71 18.99
N TYR A 535 0.09 1.24 17.86
CA TYR A 535 -0.22 -0.08 17.35
C TYR A 535 0.21 -1.19 18.32
N ASP A 536 1.41 -1.11 18.89
CA ASP A 536 1.91 -2.08 19.87
C ASP A 536 1.10 -2.06 21.17
N MET A 537 0.70 -0.87 21.63
CA MET A 537 -0.24 -0.75 22.75
C MET A 537 -1.56 -1.47 22.45
N TYR A 538 -2.14 -1.32 21.25
CA TYR A 538 -3.37 -2.03 20.89
C TYR A 538 -3.14 -3.53 20.70
N LYS A 539 -1.97 -3.94 20.22
CA LYS A 539 -1.58 -5.34 20.11
C LYS A 539 -1.53 -6.03 21.48
N SER A 540 -1.09 -5.34 22.52
CA SER A 540 -1.04 -5.89 23.88
C SER A 540 -2.43 -6.15 24.51
N ILE A 541 -3.48 -5.47 24.03
CA ILE A 541 -4.85 -5.58 24.57
C ILE A 541 -5.83 -6.28 23.62
N THR A 542 -5.41 -6.65 22.40
CA THR A 542 -6.26 -7.30 21.40
C THR A 542 -5.86 -8.76 21.18
N LEU A 543 -6.81 -9.55 20.65
CA LEU A 543 -6.62 -10.99 20.41
C LEU A 543 -5.83 -11.30 19.13
N SER A 544 -5.61 -10.31 18.24
CA SER A 544 -4.89 -10.51 16.98
C SER A 544 -4.31 -9.21 16.43
N ASP A 545 -3.24 -9.33 15.67
CA ASP A 545 -2.58 -8.21 14.97
C ASP A 545 -3.52 -7.49 14.00
N LYS A 546 -4.41 -8.23 13.33
CA LYS A 546 -5.43 -7.64 12.44
C LYS A 546 -6.42 -6.77 13.22
N MET A 547 -6.81 -7.21 14.42
CA MET A 547 -7.70 -6.45 15.28
C MET A 547 -7.03 -5.19 15.82
N ALA A 548 -5.76 -5.26 16.23
CA ALA A 548 -4.96 -4.10 16.63
C ALA A 548 -4.84 -3.07 15.50
N SER A 549 -4.53 -3.54 14.28
CA SER A 549 -4.41 -2.69 13.09
C SER A 549 -5.73 -1.99 12.74
N CYS A 550 -6.85 -2.70 12.83
CA CYS A 550 -8.18 -2.15 12.59
C CYS A 550 -8.58 -1.13 13.67
N LEU A 551 -8.30 -1.43 14.95
CA LEU A 551 -8.58 -0.53 16.08
C LEU A 551 -7.80 0.78 15.93
N TYR A 552 -6.50 0.72 15.60
CA TYR A 552 -5.71 1.91 15.30
C TYR A 552 -6.38 2.77 14.20
N ALA A 553 -6.76 2.16 13.08
CA ALA A 553 -7.38 2.86 11.97
C ALA A 553 -8.71 3.52 12.36
N ILE A 554 -9.55 2.84 13.15
CA ILE A 554 -10.81 3.40 13.67
C ILE A 554 -10.54 4.62 14.56
N LEU A 555 -9.59 4.50 15.50
CA LEU A 555 -9.26 5.58 16.42
C LEU A 555 -8.61 6.77 15.70
N PHE A 556 -7.84 6.51 14.64
CA PHE A 556 -7.32 7.57 13.76
C PHE A 556 -8.44 8.33 13.04
N VAL A 557 -9.49 7.64 12.57
CA VAL A 557 -10.69 8.28 12.01
C VAL A 557 -11.42 9.12 13.06
N LEU A 558 -11.61 8.59 14.27
CA LEU A 558 -12.25 9.32 15.37
C LEU A 558 -11.44 10.56 15.78
N PHE A 559 -10.13 10.47 15.83
CA PHE A 559 -9.26 11.62 16.07
C PHE A 559 -9.46 12.72 15.01
N ASN A 560 -9.44 12.35 13.73
CA ASN A 560 -9.70 13.30 12.65
C ASN A 560 -11.13 13.87 12.68
N TRP A 561 -12.10 13.07 13.15
CA TRP A 561 -13.48 13.50 13.31
C TRP A 561 -13.63 14.67 14.29
N ILE A 562 -12.82 14.75 15.37
CA ILE A 562 -12.85 15.85 16.33
C ILE A 562 -12.66 17.20 15.61
N PHE A 563 -11.71 17.28 14.68
CA PHE A 563 -11.47 18.49 13.90
C PHE A 563 -12.64 18.78 12.96
N GLY A 564 -13.15 17.76 12.28
CA GLY A 564 -14.35 17.88 11.43
C GLY A 564 -15.57 18.35 12.21
N TYR A 565 -15.77 17.82 13.43
CA TYR A 565 -16.83 18.22 14.33
C TYR A 565 -16.71 19.68 14.75
N ILE A 566 -15.51 20.14 15.12
CA ILE A 566 -15.26 21.55 15.49
C ILE A 566 -15.58 22.47 14.32
N LEU A 567 -15.12 22.17 13.12
CA LEU A 567 -15.40 22.94 11.91
C LEU A 567 -16.91 22.97 11.61
N HIS A 568 -17.58 21.82 11.71
CA HIS A 568 -19.01 21.70 11.49
C HIS A 568 -19.82 22.50 12.52
N LYS A 569 -19.51 22.34 13.81
CA LYS A 569 -20.19 23.05 14.92
C LYS A 569 -20.04 24.56 14.82
N LYS A 570 -18.87 25.03 14.36
CA LYS A 570 -18.60 26.46 14.15
C LYS A 570 -19.06 26.98 12.78
N ASN A 571 -19.75 26.17 11.97
CA ASN A 571 -20.17 26.49 10.59
C ASN A 571 -19.01 26.98 9.69
N ILE A 572 -17.79 26.50 9.94
CA ILE A 572 -16.61 26.83 9.13
C ILE A 572 -16.58 25.90 7.92
N ILE A 573 -16.69 26.47 6.73
CA ILE A 573 -16.56 25.76 5.45
C ILE A 573 -15.29 26.24 4.76
N ILE A 574 -14.29 25.37 4.71
CA ILE A 574 -13.03 25.64 3.99
C ILE A 574 -13.27 25.33 2.52
N LYS A 575 -13.30 26.34 1.68
CA LYS A 575 -13.46 26.21 0.23
C LYS A 575 -12.08 26.12 -0.42
N LEU A 576 -11.63 24.91 -0.63
CA LEU A 576 -10.44 24.59 -1.44
C LEU A 576 -10.81 24.43 -2.91
#